data_e1770795a62d3f5bc99be2b3a45c4838
#
_entry.id   e1770795a62d3f5bc99be2b3a45c4838
#
_cell.length_a   1.000
_cell.length_b   1.000
_cell.length_c   1.000
_cell.angle_alpha   90.00
_cell.angle_beta   90.00
_cell.angle_gamma   90.00
#
_symmetry.space_group_name_H-M   'P 1'
#
loop_
_entity.id
_entity.type
_entity.pdbx_description
1 polymer ?
#
loop_
_entity_poly.entity_id
_entity_poly.type
_entity_poly.pdbx_seq_one_letter_code
_entity_poly.pdbx_strand_id
1 'polypeptide(L)'
;MFSALFVMAVTAGGIFLVDLGWQRVHLRPSTGMDFAHNDPSWNRALVKYVGLLGSLGFVALLYWLFPEYHGSYYIRYYQMLWAVVPPLLFLGLPYIYLIDRHMPEPRDGLWHMGMAVLLQWHAVDTRMLGQHLLGWLIKGFFLPLMFTSMCAGLGKYIVYDFSQLTGFKAWFDFLYDFLYFIDVALVSMGYLATLRLADTHIRSAEPTLLGWAAALVCYEPFWSLFGRQYLAYDSGGTPWGQWLWDFPVAYCLWGGAILLLVAIYVWATVIFGARFSNLTHRGIITNGPYRWTKHPAYIAKNLTWWLISVPFLSQGGPDEALRHCLLLLGLNGLYLLRAKTEEWHLSRVPDYLRYVQWIDQHGLFRWARPLPLFAIRRA
;
A
#
# COMPACT_ATOMS: atom_id res chain seq x y z
N MET A 1 19.14 3.37 -9.67
CA MET A 1 18.98 3.77 -8.26
C MET A 1 18.84 5.29 -8.11
N PHE A 2 19.83 6.12 -8.48
CA PHE A 2 19.74 7.58 -8.29
C PHE A 2 18.52 8.21 -8.93
N SER A 3 18.16 7.82 -10.15
CA SER A 3 16.94 8.28 -10.83
C SER A 3 15.67 7.92 -10.03
N ALA A 4 15.62 6.71 -9.43
CA ALA A 4 14.49 6.29 -8.60
C ALA A 4 14.39 7.12 -7.31
N LEU A 5 15.52 7.37 -6.63
CA LEU A 5 15.56 8.24 -5.46
C LEU A 5 15.19 9.69 -5.82
N PHE A 6 15.61 10.18 -6.99
CA PHE A 6 15.23 11.50 -7.48
C PHE A 6 13.73 11.60 -7.72
N VAL A 7 13.13 10.63 -8.42
CA VAL A 7 11.66 10.58 -8.64
C VAL A 7 10.93 10.57 -7.30
N MET A 8 11.37 9.73 -6.35
CA MET A 8 10.76 9.69 -5.01
C MET A 8 10.91 11.01 -4.26
N ALA A 9 12.09 11.64 -4.32
CA ALA A 9 12.35 12.91 -3.63
C ALA A 9 11.49 14.05 -4.20
N VAL A 10 11.34 14.13 -5.53
CA VAL A 10 10.49 15.12 -6.20
C VAL A 10 9.02 14.88 -5.87
N THR A 11 8.56 13.62 -5.94
CA THR A 11 7.17 13.24 -5.62
C THR A 11 6.87 13.50 -4.15
N ALA A 12 7.72 13.03 -3.23
CA ALA A 12 7.57 13.24 -1.80
C ALA A 12 7.65 14.74 -1.45
N GLY A 13 8.60 15.47 -2.05
CA GLY A 13 8.76 16.91 -1.86
C GLY A 13 7.50 17.68 -2.25
N GLY A 14 6.93 17.38 -3.43
CA GLY A 14 5.67 17.97 -3.88
C GLY A 14 4.50 17.69 -2.93
N ILE A 15 4.36 16.44 -2.48
CA ILE A 15 3.30 16.07 -1.53
C ILE A 15 3.51 16.76 -0.17
N PHE A 16 4.74 16.74 0.36
CA PHE A 16 5.01 17.39 1.64
C PHE A 16 4.88 18.92 1.59
N LEU A 17 5.20 19.57 0.47
CA LEU A 17 4.94 20.99 0.29
C LEU A 17 3.45 21.30 0.37
N VAL A 18 2.60 20.48 -0.24
CA VAL A 18 1.14 20.62 -0.15
C VAL A 18 0.64 20.31 1.26
N ASP A 19 1.06 19.17 1.82
CA ASP A 19 0.58 18.68 3.12
C ASP A 19 1.01 19.62 4.27
N LEU A 20 2.28 20.02 4.31
CA LEU A 20 2.81 20.86 5.39
C LEU A 20 2.54 22.36 5.13
N GLY A 21 2.74 22.83 3.90
CA GLY A 21 2.62 24.25 3.55
C GLY A 21 1.17 24.68 3.40
N TRP A 22 0.37 23.96 2.62
CA TRP A 22 -1.01 24.36 2.33
C TRP A 22 -2.00 23.76 3.33
N GLN A 23 -2.01 22.42 3.49
CA GLN A 23 -2.98 21.73 4.35
C GLN A 23 -2.64 21.80 5.84
N ARG A 24 -1.42 22.18 6.20
CA ARG A 24 -0.92 22.31 7.58
C ARG A 24 -1.20 21.04 8.39
N VAL A 25 -0.97 19.86 7.79
CA VAL A 25 -1.29 18.57 8.43
C VAL A 25 -0.58 18.37 9.77
N HIS A 26 0.59 18.98 9.96
CA HIS A 26 1.35 18.94 11.21
C HIS A 26 0.59 19.51 12.41
N LEU A 27 -0.41 20.38 12.18
CA LEU A 27 -1.25 20.98 13.23
C LEU A 27 -2.50 20.14 13.54
N ARG A 28 -2.72 19.04 12.83
CA ARG A 28 -3.90 18.19 13.06
C ARG A 28 -3.76 17.39 14.34
N PRO A 29 -4.83 17.24 15.16
CA PRO A 29 -4.80 16.37 16.35
C PRO A 29 -4.42 14.93 16.03
N SER A 30 -4.69 14.49 14.81
CA SER A 30 -4.36 13.14 14.32
C SER A 30 -2.87 12.83 14.27
N THR A 31 -1.99 13.82 14.32
CA THR A 31 -0.53 13.64 14.46
C THR A 31 -0.14 13.16 15.85
N GLY A 32 -1.00 13.37 16.87
CA GLY A 32 -0.67 13.17 18.28
C GLY A 32 0.34 14.18 18.80
N MET A 33 0.46 15.34 18.13
CA MET A 33 1.28 16.47 18.58
C MET A 33 0.40 17.65 18.96
N ASP A 34 0.87 18.41 19.95
CA ASP A 34 0.33 19.70 20.32
C ASP A 34 1.51 20.69 20.45
N PHE A 35 1.56 21.69 19.58
CA PHE A 35 2.64 22.68 19.59
C PHE A 35 2.55 23.66 20.76
N ALA A 36 1.41 23.72 21.46
CA ALA A 36 1.31 24.41 22.74
C ALA A 36 1.96 23.62 23.90
N HIS A 37 2.01 22.31 23.77
CA HIS A 37 2.73 21.44 24.70
C HIS A 37 4.23 21.48 24.40
N ASN A 38 5.05 21.65 25.44
CA ASN A 38 6.50 21.70 25.33
C ASN A 38 7.17 21.06 26.56
N ASP A 39 7.42 19.74 26.49
CA ASP A 39 8.07 18.98 27.54
C ASP A 39 9.36 18.31 26.98
N PRO A 40 10.49 19.05 26.93
CA PRO A 40 11.73 18.55 26.38
C PRO A 40 12.39 17.51 27.31
N SER A 41 12.73 16.34 26.76
CA SER A 41 13.43 15.28 27.50
C SER A 41 14.43 14.55 26.60
N TRP A 42 15.72 14.79 26.84
CA TRP A 42 16.79 14.08 26.14
C TRP A 42 16.80 12.59 26.47
N ASN A 43 16.55 12.21 27.73
CA ASN A 43 16.51 10.79 28.13
C ASN A 43 15.42 10.05 27.33
N ARG A 44 14.24 10.63 27.21
CA ARG A 44 13.13 10.04 26.45
C ARG A 44 13.45 9.96 24.96
N ALA A 45 14.04 11.01 24.38
CA ALA A 45 14.48 11.03 22.99
C ALA A 45 15.56 9.98 22.71
N LEU A 46 16.53 9.79 23.62
CA LEU A 46 17.55 8.74 23.50
C LEU A 46 16.93 7.34 23.57
N VAL A 47 15.99 7.08 24.49
CA VAL A 47 15.28 5.80 24.54
C VAL A 47 14.55 5.53 23.21
N LYS A 48 13.84 6.51 22.66
CA LYS A 48 13.19 6.38 21.36
C LYS A 48 14.18 6.16 20.19
N TYR A 49 15.34 6.80 20.28
CA TYR A 49 16.38 6.60 19.27
C TYR A 49 16.95 5.17 19.34
N VAL A 50 17.19 4.63 20.53
CA VAL A 50 17.52 3.21 20.73
C VAL A 50 16.39 2.32 20.17
N GLY A 51 15.13 2.71 20.34
CA GLY A 51 14.00 2.04 19.75
C GLY A 51 14.01 2.06 18.21
N LEU A 52 14.43 3.17 17.59
CA LEU A 52 14.64 3.25 16.15
C LEU A 52 15.74 2.28 15.68
N LEU A 53 16.88 2.28 16.37
CA LEU A 53 17.98 1.36 16.08
C LEU A 53 17.55 -0.10 16.23
N GLY A 54 16.82 -0.42 17.32
CA GLY A 54 16.26 -1.76 17.53
C GLY A 54 15.28 -2.18 16.43
N SER A 55 14.44 -1.24 15.96
CA SER A 55 13.50 -1.50 14.85
C SER A 55 14.21 -1.77 13.53
N LEU A 56 15.25 -0.99 13.22
CA LEU A 56 16.11 -1.23 12.04
C LEU A 56 16.85 -2.56 12.16
N GLY A 57 17.40 -2.86 13.36
CA GLY A 57 18.05 -4.14 13.65
C GLY A 57 17.09 -5.33 13.50
N PHE A 58 15.84 -5.19 13.95
CA PHE A 58 14.81 -6.20 13.78
C PHE A 58 14.55 -6.52 12.30
N VAL A 59 14.38 -5.50 11.45
CA VAL A 59 14.19 -5.70 10.00
C VAL A 59 15.45 -6.27 9.35
N ALA A 60 16.63 -5.79 9.73
CA ALA A 60 17.90 -6.32 9.23
C ALA A 60 18.08 -7.81 9.59
N LEU A 61 17.70 -8.20 10.81
CA LEU A 61 17.70 -9.61 11.24
C LEU A 61 16.77 -10.47 10.37
N LEU A 62 15.55 -9.97 10.07
CA LEU A 62 14.63 -10.69 9.19
C LEU A 62 15.21 -10.86 7.78
N TYR A 63 15.84 -9.82 7.20
CA TYR A 63 16.46 -9.92 5.88
C TYR A 63 17.66 -10.87 5.87
N TRP A 64 18.36 -11.00 6.99
CA TRP A 64 19.43 -11.98 7.14
C TRP A 64 18.91 -13.41 7.31
N LEU A 65 17.80 -13.60 8.03
CA LEU A 65 17.22 -14.93 8.29
C LEU A 65 16.51 -15.53 7.08
N PHE A 66 15.86 -14.70 6.25
CA PHE A 66 15.04 -15.17 5.13
C PHE A 66 15.81 -15.14 3.80
N PRO A 67 16.14 -16.31 3.19
CA PRO A 67 16.92 -16.40 1.96
C PRO A 67 16.30 -15.66 0.77
N GLU A 68 14.98 -15.47 0.77
CA GLU A 68 14.23 -14.75 -0.28
C GLU A 68 14.77 -13.34 -0.49
N TYR A 69 15.33 -12.71 0.56
CA TYR A 69 15.90 -11.36 0.49
C TYR A 69 17.35 -11.33 0.00
N HIS A 70 18.03 -12.49 -0.13
CA HIS A 70 19.43 -12.54 -0.55
C HIS A 70 19.62 -12.48 -2.08
N GLY A 71 18.52 -12.61 -2.85
CA GLY A 71 18.55 -12.66 -4.30
C GLY A 71 18.93 -11.33 -4.97
N SER A 72 19.38 -11.43 -6.21
CA SER A 72 19.74 -10.26 -7.05
C SER A 72 18.56 -9.30 -7.29
N TYR A 73 17.33 -9.77 -7.13
CA TYR A 73 16.13 -8.96 -7.26
C TYR A 73 16.15 -7.73 -6.35
N TYR A 74 16.65 -7.86 -5.11
CA TYR A 74 16.65 -6.78 -4.11
C TYR A 74 17.92 -5.90 -4.11
N ILE A 75 18.87 -6.08 -5.03
CA ILE A 75 20.11 -5.28 -5.08
C ILE A 75 19.83 -3.78 -5.10
N ARG A 76 18.85 -3.32 -5.90
CA ARG A 76 18.46 -1.89 -5.96
C ARG A 76 17.90 -1.36 -4.65
N TYR A 77 17.19 -2.20 -3.94
CA TYR A 77 16.67 -1.87 -2.61
C TYR A 77 17.83 -1.72 -1.59
N TYR A 78 18.78 -2.64 -1.57
CA TYR A 78 19.95 -2.52 -0.68
C TYR A 78 20.80 -1.29 -0.99
N GLN A 79 20.97 -0.96 -2.25
CA GLN A 79 21.62 0.29 -2.66
C GLN A 79 20.88 1.53 -2.15
N MET A 80 19.54 1.50 -2.13
CA MET A 80 18.72 2.57 -1.55
C MET A 80 18.93 2.65 -0.03
N LEU A 81 18.97 1.52 0.68
CA LEU A 81 19.23 1.53 2.13
C LEU A 81 20.56 2.18 2.47
N TRP A 82 21.63 1.88 1.70
CA TRP A 82 22.93 2.54 1.86
C TRP A 82 22.87 4.07 1.68
N ALA A 83 21.96 4.56 0.86
CA ALA A 83 21.78 6.00 0.67
C ALA A 83 20.87 6.64 1.75
N VAL A 84 19.86 5.93 2.24
CA VAL A 84 18.81 6.48 3.12
C VAL A 84 19.10 6.25 4.61
N VAL A 85 19.68 5.12 4.97
CA VAL A 85 19.92 4.78 6.39
C VAL A 85 20.91 5.73 7.07
N PRO A 86 22.07 6.10 6.50
CA PRO A 86 22.98 7.03 7.16
C PRO A 86 22.36 8.40 7.49
N PRO A 87 21.70 9.11 6.57
CA PRO A 87 21.01 10.35 6.93
C PRO A 87 19.85 10.13 7.93
N LEU A 88 19.15 8.98 7.87
CA LEU A 88 18.13 8.65 8.86
C LEU A 88 18.74 8.50 10.27
N LEU A 89 19.90 7.86 10.40
CA LEU A 89 20.60 7.74 11.67
C LEU A 89 21.08 9.09 12.18
N PHE A 90 21.65 9.93 11.31
CA PHE A 90 22.15 11.25 11.69
C PHE A 90 21.03 12.23 12.07
N LEU A 91 19.97 12.30 11.27
CA LEU A 91 18.84 13.21 11.47
C LEU A 91 17.76 12.63 12.40
N GLY A 92 17.78 11.34 12.67
CA GLY A 92 16.76 10.65 13.46
C GLY A 92 16.67 11.14 14.89
N LEU A 93 17.79 11.31 15.57
CA LEU A 93 17.80 11.79 16.95
C LEU A 93 17.27 13.25 17.08
N PRO A 94 17.75 14.24 16.31
CA PRO A 94 17.18 15.59 16.36
C PRO A 94 15.70 15.62 15.96
N TYR A 95 15.29 14.83 14.96
CA TYR A 95 13.88 14.72 14.59
C TYR A 95 13.03 14.15 15.75
N ILE A 96 13.47 13.04 16.36
CA ILE A 96 12.78 12.42 17.49
C ILE A 96 12.65 13.42 18.64
N TYR A 97 13.73 14.14 18.99
CA TYR A 97 13.71 15.13 20.05
C TYR A 97 12.71 16.28 19.75
N LEU A 98 12.70 16.77 18.49
CA LEU A 98 11.79 17.82 18.07
C LEU A 98 10.32 17.38 18.17
N ILE A 99 10.00 16.15 17.76
CA ILE A 99 8.62 15.65 17.79
C ILE A 99 8.21 15.29 19.22
N ASP A 100 9.06 14.59 19.96
CA ASP A 100 8.79 14.08 21.31
C ASP A 100 8.37 15.19 22.28
N ARG A 101 9.05 16.33 22.23
CA ARG A 101 8.76 17.47 23.12
C ARG A 101 7.34 18.05 22.95
N HIS A 102 6.72 17.83 21.78
CA HIS A 102 5.38 18.30 21.46
C HIS A 102 4.31 17.20 21.58
N MET A 103 4.66 16.01 22.07
CA MET A 103 3.71 14.92 22.27
C MET A 103 3.15 14.96 23.70
N PRO A 104 1.83 15.16 23.89
CA PRO A 104 1.19 14.98 25.21
C PRO A 104 1.33 13.56 25.76
N GLU A 105 1.29 12.57 24.86
CA GLU A 105 1.51 11.14 25.17
C GLU A 105 2.79 10.64 24.50
N PRO A 106 3.97 10.90 25.09
CA PRO A 106 5.24 10.64 24.42
C PRO A 106 5.70 9.17 24.45
N ARG A 107 5.09 8.30 25.28
CA ARG A 107 5.47 6.88 25.39
C ARG A 107 4.81 6.06 24.28
N ASP A 108 5.27 6.27 23.04
CA ASP A 108 4.77 5.58 21.85
C ASP A 108 5.53 4.26 21.56
N GLY A 109 5.23 3.62 20.42
CA GLY A 109 5.85 2.35 20.03
C GLY A 109 7.37 2.39 19.94
N LEU A 110 7.97 3.53 19.53
CA LEU A 110 9.44 3.69 19.54
C LEU A 110 9.98 3.69 20.97
N TRP A 111 9.30 4.33 21.92
CA TRP A 111 9.71 4.33 23.31
C TRP A 111 9.66 2.92 23.90
N HIS A 112 8.56 2.17 23.68
CA HIS A 112 8.43 0.79 24.15
C HIS A 112 9.47 -0.15 23.54
N MET A 113 9.79 0.04 22.24
CA MET A 113 10.88 -0.70 21.59
C MET A 113 12.24 -0.37 22.22
N GLY A 114 12.51 0.90 22.52
CA GLY A 114 13.73 1.33 23.21
C GLY A 114 13.87 0.71 24.60
N MET A 115 12.79 0.71 25.38
CA MET A 115 12.77 0.06 26.70
C MET A 115 13.00 -1.45 26.62
N ALA A 116 12.42 -2.12 25.59
CA ALA A 116 12.66 -3.55 25.37
C ALA A 116 14.13 -3.85 25.01
N VAL A 117 14.74 -3.06 24.13
CA VAL A 117 16.18 -3.18 23.76
C VAL A 117 17.07 -2.93 24.98
N LEU A 118 16.71 -1.99 25.85
CA LEU A 118 17.42 -1.70 27.10
C LEU A 118 17.11 -2.71 28.23
N LEU A 119 16.37 -3.79 27.93
CA LEU A 119 15.99 -4.87 28.86
C LEU A 119 15.14 -4.39 30.05
N GLN A 120 14.47 -3.25 29.92
CA GLN A 120 13.59 -2.69 30.96
C GLN A 120 12.13 -3.14 30.76
N TRP A 121 11.92 -4.46 30.72
CA TRP A 121 10.64 -5.07 30.39
C TRP A 121 9.48 -4.69 31.31
N HIS A 122 9.76 -4.30 32.56
CA HIS A 122 8.74 -3.85 33.51
C HIS A 122 8.03 -2.55 33.08
N ALA A 123 8.65 -1.75 32.20
CA ALA A 123 8.09 -0.51 31.66
C ALA A 123 7.45 -0.70 30.27
N VAL A 124 7.55 -1.90 29.68
CA VAL A 124 7.07 -2.17 28.32
C VAL A 124 5.60 -2.54 28.32
N ASP A 125 4.79 -1.79 27.59
CA ASP A 125 3.46 -2.24 27.18
C ASP A 125 3.62 -3.18 25.97
N THR A 126 3.33 -4.45 26.17
CA THR A 126 3.48 -5.50 25.15
C THR A 126 2.53 -5.32 23.96
N ARG A 127 1.37 -4.70 24.17
CA ARG A 127 0.43 -4.38 23.09
C ARG A 127 0.98 -3.26 22.20
N MET A 128 1.52 -2.20 22.80
CA MET A 128 2.14 -1.10 22.05
C MET A 128 3.38 -1.57 21.30
N LEU A 129 4.22 -2.38 21.93
CA LEU A 129 5.38 -3.00 21.29
C LEU A 129 4.96 -3.91 20.13
N GLY A 130 3.95 -4.77 20.35
CA GLY A 130 3.42 -5.66 19.30
C GLY A 130 2.90 -4.89 18.08
N GLN A 131 2.12 -3.82 18.28
CA GLN A 131 1.65 -2.96 17.20
C GLN A 131 2.80 -2.26 16.46
N HIS A 132 3.84 -1.84 17.18
CA HIS A 132 5.04 -1.26 16.59
C HIS A 132 5.79 -2.26 15.70
N LEU A 133 6.02 -3.48 16.20
CA LEU A 133 6.69 -4.54 15.44
C LEU A 133 5.88 -4.97 14.21
N LEU A 134 4.55 -5.10 14.31
CA LEU A 134 3.68 -5.37 13.15
C LEU A 134 3.81 -4.26 12.11
N GLY A 135 3.83 -2.99 12.51
CA GLY A 135 4.05 -1.86 11.60
C GLY A 135 5.40 -1.93 10.88
N TRP A 136 6.47 -2.35 11.58
CA TRP A 136 7.79 -2.54 10.98
C TRP A 136 7.87 -3.78 10.08
N LEU A 137 7.18 -4.88 10.43
CA LEU A 137 7.02 -6.06 9.56
C LEU A 137 6.35 -5.68 8.23
N ILE A 138 5.27 -4.89 8.27
CA ILE A 138 4.58 -4.41 7.07
C ILE A 138 5.54 -3.62 6.19
N LYS A 139 6.29 -2.66 6.77
CA LYS A 139 7.29 -1.90 6.03
C LYS A 139 8.41 -2.80 5.48
N GLY A 140 8.93 -3.69 6.31
CA GLY A 140 10.01 -4.62 5.95
C GLY A 140 9.62 -5.59 4.83
N PHE A 141 8.35 -5.94 4.72
CA PHE A 141 7.86 -6.79 3.63
C PHE A 141 7.57 -5.99 2.35
N PHE A 142 6.78 -4.93 2.44
CA PHE A 142 6.28 -4.25 1.26
C PHE A 142 7.27 -3.27 0.63
N LEU A 143 8.10 -2.58 1.43
CA LEU A 143 9.03 -1.58 0.89
C LEU A 143 10.06 -2.17 -0.09
N PRO A 144 10.77 -3.28 0.24
CA PRO A 144 11.72 -3.87 -0.71
C PRO A 144 11.05 -4.30 -2.01
N LEU A 145 9.88 -4.92 -1.93
CA LEU A 145 9.12 -5.39 -3.09
C LEU A 145 8.69 -4.22 -3.99
N MET A 146 8.06 -3.21 -3.41
CA MET A 146 7.53 -2.06 -4.16
C MET A 146 8.65 -1.19 -4.73
N PHE A 147 9.69 -0.91 -3.95
CA PHE A 147 10.83 -0.13 -4.42
C PHE A 147 11.58 -0.81 -5.58
N THR A 148 11.79 -2.12 -5.49
CA THR A 148 12.44 -2.88 -6.58
C THR A 148 11.59 -2.87 -7.84
N SER A 149 10.27 -3.07 -7.71
CA SER A 149 9.33 -2.99 -8.84
C SER A 149 9.30 -1.59 -9.45
N MET A 150 9.33 -0.53 -8.63
CA MET A 150 9.45 0.84 -9.11
C MET A 150 10.74 1.06 -9.90
N CYS A 151 11.88 0.56 -9.41
CA CYS A 151 13.16 0.66 -10.14
C CYS A 151 13.12 -0.06 -11.49
N ALA A 152 12.48 -1.23 -11.54
CA ALA A 152 12.31 -1.98 -12.80
C ALA A 152 11.43 -1.21 -13.79
N GLY A 153 10.29 -0.67 -13.34
CA GLY A 153 9.41 0.18 -14.15
C GLY A 153 10.12 1.42 -14.67
N LEU A 154 10.80 2.17 -13.80
CA LEU A 154 11.55 3.37 -14.19
C LEU A 154 12.61 3.07 -15.24
N GLY A 155 13.29 1.91 -15.12
CA GLY A 155 14.30 1.48 -16.10
C GLY A 155 13.74 1.37 -17.53
N LYS A 156 12.48 0.95 -17.69
CA LYS A 156 11.80 0.90 -18.99
C LYS A 156 11.61 2.31 -19.58
N TYR A 157 11.23 3.30 -18.75
CA TYR A 157 10.91 4.66 -19.23
C TYR A 157 12.14 5.52 -19.52
N ILE A 158 13.27 5.28 -18.86
CA ILE A 158 14.52 6.01 -19.12
C ILE A 158 15.03 5.76 -20.56
N VAL A 159 14.79 4.57 -21.10
CA VAL A 159 15.23 4.16 -22.43
C VAL A 159 14.07 4.04 -23.44
N TYR A 160 12.88 4.53 -23.06
CA TYR A 160 11.69 4.39 -23.88
C TYR A 160 11.76 5.28 -25.13
N ASP A 161 11.54 4.67 -26.29
CA ASP A 161 11.47 5.38 -27.57
C ASP A 161 10.03 5.82 -27.84
N PHE A 162 9.72 7.07 -27.56
CA PHE A 162 8.38 7.64 -27.77
C PHE A 162 7.94 7.71 -29.24
N SER A 163 8.86 7.55 -30.20
CA SER A 163 8.50 7.48 -31.62
C SER A 163 7.70 6.21 -31.97
N GLN A 164 7.77 5.20 -31.11
CA GLN A 164 7.02 3.94 -31.25
C GLN A 164 5.54 4.04 -30.81
N LEU A 165 5.11 5.16 -30.23
CA LEU A 165 3.73 5.39 -29.84
C LEU A 165 2.81 5.64 -31.06
N THR A 166 2.69 4.63 -31.90
CA THR A 166 1.86 4.66 -33.11
C THR A 166 0.64 3.74 -32.97
N GLY A 167 -0.54 4.30 -33.10
CA GLY A 167 -1.79 3.54 -32.99
C GLY A 167 -2.21 3.19 -31.56
N PHE A 168 -3.44 2.72 -31.44
CA PHE A 168 -4.08 2.49 -30.14
C PHE A 168 -3.34 1.46 -29.27
N LYS A 169 -2.86 0.36 -29.87
CA LYS A 169 -2.17 -0.69 -29.10
C LYS A 169 -0.93 -0.18 -28.38
N ALA A 170 -0.07 0.60 -29.06
CA ALA A 170 1.13 1.15 -28.45
C ALA A 170 0.81 2.12 -27.30
N TRP A 171 -0.21 2.97 -27.49
CA TRP A 171 -0.70 3.84 -26.42
C TRP A 171 -1.33 3.06 -25.27
N PHE A 172 -2.08 2.00 -25.54
CA PHE A 172 -2.66 1.15 -24.51
C PHE A 172 -1.57 0.51 -23.66
N ASP A 173 -0.59 -0.16 -24.27
CA ASP A 173 0.50 -0.84 -23.59
C ASP A 173 1.32 0.16 -22.72
N PHE A 174 1.65 1.32 -23.32
CA PHE A 174 2.37 2.38 -22.60
C PHE A 174 1.60 2.91 -21.38
N LEU A 175 0.33 3.29 -21.57
CA LEU A 175 -0.49 3.88 -20.52
C LEU A 175 -0.80 2.86 -19.40
N TYR A 176 -1.05 1.62 -19.77
CA TYR A 176 -1.29 0.54 -18.84
C TYR A 176 -0.09 0.35 -17.89
N ASP A 177 1.09 0.17 -18.46
CA ASP A 177 2.34 0.02 -17.68
C ASP A 177 2.66 1.29 -16.88
N PHE A 178 2.45 2.48 -17.46
CA PHE A 178 2.75 3.75 -16.82
C PHE A 178 1.84 4.04 -15.61
N LEU A 179 0.57 3.71 -15.70
CA LEU A 179 -0.36 3.83 -14.57
C LEU A 179 0.07 2.93 -13.40
N TYR A 180 0.46 1.68 -13.65
CA TYR A 180 1.02 0.81 -12.62
C TYR A 180 2.36 1.31 -12.07
N PHE A 181 3.19 1.91 -12.90
CA PHE A 181 4.43 2.54 -12.43
C PHE A 181 4.15 3.68 -11.45
N ILE A 182 3.16 4.54 -11.73
CA ILE A 182 2.74 5.62 -10.80
C ILE A 182 2.26 5.00 -9.48
N ASP A 183 1.44 3.96 -9.54
CA ASP A 183 0.95 3.25 -8.34
C ASP A 183 2.11 2.78 -7.46
N VAL A 184 3.04 2.02 -8.03
CA VAL A 184 4.16 1.43 -7.30
C VAL A 184 5.12 2.51 -6.76
N ALA A 185 5.33 3.62 -7.49
CA ALA A 185 6.16 4.73 -7.04
C ALA A 185 5.57 5.41 -5.80
N LEU A 186 4.27 5.70 -5.81
CA LEU A 186 3.57 6.29 -4.66
C LEU A 186 3.50 5.34 -3.47
N VAL A 187 3.24 4.07 -3.71
CA VAL A 187 3.24 3.04 -2.67
C VAL A 187 4.62 2.92 -2.01
N SER A 188 5.70 2.91 -2.80
CA SER A 188 7.08 2.87 -2.28
C SER A 188 7.37 4.07 -1.38
N MET A 189 6.97 5.26 -1.83
CA MET A 189 7.08 6.49 -1.04
C MET A 189 6.26 6.40 0.25
N GLY A 190 5.03 5.90 0.20
CA GLY A 190 4.16 5.72 1.35
C GLY A 190 4.81 4.86 2.44
N TYR A 191 5.46 3.74 2.07
CA TYR A 191 6.17 2.90 3.04
C TYR A 191 7.43 3.56 3.60
N LEU A 192 8.16 4.33 2.81
CA LEU A 192 9.36 5.02 3.26
C LEU A 192 9.02 6.21 4.17
N ALA A 193 8.07 7.04 3.77
CA ALA A 193 7.73 8.31 4.41
C ALA A 193 6.71 8.14 5.56
N THR A 194 7.08 7.44 6.64
CA THR A 194 6.25 7.30 7.84
C THR A 194 6.65 8.32 8.90
N LEU A 195 6.23 9.57 8.71
CA LEU A 195 6.60 10.71 9.55
C LEU A 195 5.38 11.23 10.31
N ARG A 196 5.52 11.43 11.63
CA ARG A 196 4.46 12.01 12.48
C ARG A 196 4.16 13.45 12.09
N LEU A 197 5.20 14.24 11.80
CA LEU A 197 5.06 15.63 11.35
C LEU A 197 4.19 15.78 10.09
N ALA A 198 4.27 14.82 9.18
CA ALA A 198 3.47 14.81 7.95
C ALA A 198 2.13 14.07 8.09
N ASP A 199 1.74 13.66 9.30
CA ASP A 199 0.54 12.86 9.58
C ASP A 199 0.49 11.54 8.77
N THR A 200 1.66 10.98 8.47
CA THR A 200 1.82 9.74 7.67
C THR A 200 2.27 8.54 8.51
N HIS A 201 2.33 8.68 9.84
CA HIS A 201 2.72 7.62 10.74
C HIS A 201 1.66 6.49 10.83
N ILE A 202 2.09 5.29 11.16
CA ILE A 202 1.19 4.15 11.40
C ILE A 202 0.52 4.34 12.76
N ARG A 203 -0.81 4.44 12.76
CA ARG A 203 -1.64 4.57 13.98
C ARG A 203 -2.00 3.21 14.56
N SER A 204 -2.28 2.23 13.69
CA SER A 204 -2.42 0.82 14.04
C SER A 204 -2.09 -0.08 12.87
N ALA A 205 -1.68 -1.31 13.15
CA ALA A 205 -1.43 -2.37 12.20
C ALA A 205 -2.47 -3.48 12.37
N GLU A 206 -2.79 -4.18 11.29
CA GLU A 206 -3.70 -5.34 11.30
C GLU A 206 -3.18 -6.41 12.29
N PRO A 207 -3.95 -6.77 13.31
CA PRO A 207 -3.46 -7.69 14.33
C PRO A 207 -3.77 -9.16 14.03
N THR A 208 -4.60 -9.47 13.01
CA THR A 208 -5.11 -10.82 12.78
C THR A 208 -4.31 -11.58 11.73
N LEU A 209 -4.07 -12.87 11.98
CA LEU A 209 -3.44 -13.75 11.00
C LEU A 209 -4.24 -13.83 9.70
N LEU A 210 -5.58 -13.79 9.78
CA LEU A 210 -6.44 -13.83 8.60
C LEU A 210 -6.24 -12.61 7.70
N GLY A 211 -6.15 -11.40 8.28
CA GLY A 211 -5.87 -10.17 7.53
C GLY A 211 -4.52 -10.22 6.84
N TRP A 212 -3.49 -10.72 7.54
CA TRP A 212 -2.16 -10.91 6.96
C TRP A 212 -2.18 -11.95 5.84
N ALA A 213 -2.76 -13.14 6.04
CA ALA A 213 -2.83 -14.17 5.03
C ALA A 213 -3.57 -13.70 3.77
N ALA A 214 -4.73 -13.06 3.94
CA ALA A 214 -5.51 -12.51 2.83
C ALA A 214 -4.75 -11.42 2.05
N ALA A 215 -3.91 -10.64 2.71
CA ALA A 215 -3.10 -9.64 2.04
C ALA A 215 -1.88 -10.25 1.37
N LEU A 216 -1.08 -11.07 2.09
CA LEU A 216 0.21 -11.56 1.62
C LEU A 216 0.08 -12.50 0.42
N VAL A 217 -0.97 -13.33 0.36
CA VAL A 217 -1.19 -14.25 -0.77
C VAL A 217 -1.35 -13.51 -2.12
N CYS A 218 -1.66 -12.22 -2.10
CA CYS A 218 -1.75 -11.37 -3.29
C CYS A 218 -0.39 -10.84 -3.77
N TYR A 219 0.72 -11.13 -3.08
CA TYR A 219 2.05 -10.59 -3.36
C TYR A 219 3.12 -11.70 -3.42
N GLU A 220 4.19 -11.44 -4.17
CA GLU A 220 5.34 -12.34 -4.20
C GLU A 220 6.07 -12.38 -2.83
N PRO A 221 6.58 -13.54 -2.41
CA PRO A 221 6.62 -14.83 -3.14
C PRO A 221 5.33 -15.68 -3.01
N PHE A 222 4.39 -15.28 -2.17
CA PHE A 222 3.19 -16.07 -1.86
C PHE A 222 2.26 -16.25 -3.06
N TRP A 223 2.20 -15.24 -3.96
CA TRP A 223 1.42 -15.36 -5.19
C TRP A 223 1.96 -16.49 -6.09
N SER A 224 3.27 -16.59 -6.25
CA SER A 224 3.88 -17.69 -7.03
C SER A 224 3.68 -19.06 -6.36
N LEU A 225 3.70 -19.12 -5.03
CA LEU A 225 3.53 -20.37 -4.28
C LEU A 225 2.08 -20.87 -4.29
N PHE A 226 1.11 -19.97 -4.18
CA PHE A 226 -0.31 -20.31 -4.01
C PHE A 226 -1.18 -19.80 -5.15
N GLY A 227 -1.11 -18.54 -5.50
CA GLY A 227 -1.99 -17.89 -6.48
C GLY A 227 -1.84 -18.49 -7.87
N ARG A 228 -0.61 -18.55 -8.39
CA ARG A 228 -0.34 -19.12 -9.71
C ARG A 228 -0.64 -20.61 -9.80
N GLN A 229 -0.53 -21.35 -8.69
CA GLN A 229 -0.76 -22.79 -8.68
C GLN A 229 -2.25 -23.14 -8.60
N TYR A 230 -3.02 -22.37 -7.82
CA TYR A 230 -4.41 -22.73 -7.52
C TYR A 230 -5.44 -21.75 -8.10
N LEU A 231 -5.04 -20.53 -8.47
CA LEU A 231 -5.91 -19.47 -9.00
C LEU A 231 -5.42 -18.95 -10.36
N ALA A 232 -4.80 -19.82 -11.18
CA ALA A 232 -4.28 -19.47 -12.51
C ALA A 232 -5.43 -19.35 -13.53
N TYR A 233 -6.27 -18.34 -13.37
CA TYR A 233 -7.46 -18.04 -14.18
C TYR A 233 -7.14 -17.61 -15.61
N ASP A 234 -5.89 -17.26 -15.90
CA ASP A 234 -5.38 -16.77 -17.19
C ASP A 234 -4.45 -17.77 -17.89
N SER A 235 -4.28 -18.98 -17.30
CA SER A 235 -3.41 -20.02 -17.86
C SER A 235 -3.97 -20.58 -19.16
N GLY A 236 -3.24 -20.39 -20.26
CA GLY A 236 -3.66 -20.87 -21.59
C GLY A 236 -4.78 -20.03 -22.25
N GLY A 237 -5.22 -18.95 -21.57
CA GLY A 237 -6.24 -18.06 -22.11
C GLY A 237 -5.72 -17.21 -23.26
N THR A 238 -6.62 -16.84 -24.18
CA THR A 238 -6.32 -15.91 -25.26
C THR A 238 -6.46 -14.47 -24.75
N PRO A 239 -5.45 -13.61 -24.90
CA PRO A 239 -5.53 -12.21 -24.48
C PRO A 239 -6.70 -11.47 -25.13
N TRP A 240 -7.35 -10.57 -24.38
CA TRP A 240 -8.51 -9.80 -24.85
C TRP A 240 -8.31 -9.14 -26.22
N GLY A 241 -7.09 -8.65 -26.49
CA GLY A 241 -6.76 -7.99 -27.74
C GLY A 241 -6.85 -8.91 -28.95
N GLN A 242 -6.59 -10.21 -28.79
CA GLN A 242 -6.72 -11.17 -29.90
C GLN A 242 -8.19 -11.47 -30.25
N TRP A 243 -9.08 -11.45 -29.26
CA TRP A 243 -10.51 -11.62 -29.51
C TRP A 243 -11.15 -10.46 -30.28
N LEU A 244 -10.59 -9.25 -30.15
CA LEU A 244 -11.15 -8.03 -30.68
C LEU A 244 -10.34 -7.44 -31.83
N TRP A 245 -9.26 -8.10 -32.26
CA TRP A 245 -8.32 -7.58 -33.26
C TRP A 245 -8.98 -7.19 -34.57
N ASP A 246 -9.93 -7.98 -35.03
CA ASP A 246 -10.64 -7.74 -36.29
C ASP A 246 -11.77 -6.69 -36.17
N PHE A 247 -12.01 -6.17 -34.97
CA PHE A 247 -13.06 -5.20 -34.69
C PHE A 247 -12.48 -3.92 -34.07
N PRO A 248 -11.89 -3.00 -34.88
CA PRO A 248 -11.11 -1.86 -34.34
C PRO A 248 -11.88 -0.97 -33.37
N VAL A 249 -13.18 -0.72 -33.60
CA VAL A 249 -13.98 0.09 -32.66
C VAL A 249 -14.19 -0.62 -31.33
N ALA A 250 -14.55 -1.90 -31.36
CA ALA A 250 -14.73 -2.70 -30.14
C ALA A 250 -13.41 -2.85 -29.38
N TYR A 251 -12.29 -3.04 -30.10
CA TYR A 251 -10.95 -3.09 -29.54
C TYR A 251 -10.60 -1.81 -28.80
N CYS A 252 -10.81 -0.64 -29.40
CA CYS A 252 -10.55 0.65 -28.76
C CYS A 252 -11.49 0.90 -27.57
N LEU A 253 -12.77 0.56 -27.66
CA LEU A 253 -13.71 0.74 -26.55
C LEU A 253 -13.39 -0.17 -25.39
N TRP A 254 -13.06 -1.43 -25.64
CA TRP A 254 -12.70 -2.40 -24.60
C TRP A 254 -11.40 -2.04 -23.91
N GLY A 255 -10.35 -1.75 -24.68
CA GLY A 255 -9.07 -1.29 -24.12
C GLY A 255 -9.21 0.04 -23.39
N GLY A 256 -10.02 0.97 -23.89
CA GLY A 256 -10.36 2.21 -23.18
C GLY A 256 -11.06 1.97 -21.85
N ALA A 257 -11.96 1.00 -21.76
CA ALA A 257 -12.60 0.60 -20.50
C ALA A 257 -11.60 0.01 -19.51
N ILE A 258 -10.64 -0.83 -19.97
CA ILE A 258 -9.55 -1.35 -19.15
C ILE A 258 -8.71 -0.19 -18.59
N LEU A 259 -8.26 0.73 -19.44
CA LEU A 259 -7.45 1.88 -19.01
C LEU A 259 -8.20 2.78 -18.02
N LEU A 260 -9.50 2.99 -18.22
CA LEU A 260 -10.34 3.75 -17.28
C LEU A 260 -10.38 3.09 -15.89
N LEU A 261 -10.58 1.76 -15.84
CA LEU A 261 -10.59 1.03 -14.59
C LEU A 261 -9.23 1.07 -13.89
N VAL A 262 -8.13 0.90 -14.64
CA VAL A 262 -6.78 1.02 -14.09
C VAL A 262 -6.52 2.46 -13.60
N ALA A 263 -6.99 3.48 -14.33
CA ALA A 263 -6.88 4.87 -13.88
C ALA A 263 -7.66 5.13 -12.58
N ILE A 264 -8.86 4.55 -12.43
CA ILE A 264 -9.63 4.62 -11.16
C ILE A 264 -8.88 3.91 -10.02
N TYR A 265 -8.30 2.74 -10.28
CA TYR A 265 -7.46 2.01 -9.33
C TYR A 265 -6.27 2.86 -8.86
N VAL A 266 -5.52 3.43 -9.80
CA VAL A 266 -4.37 4.29 -9.51
C VAL A 266 -4.79 5.58 -8.80
N TRP A 267 -5.89 6.20 -9.22
CA TRP A 267 -6.45 7.37 -8.52
C TRP A 267 -6.78 7.06 -7.06
N ALA A 268 -7.33 5.86 -6.79
CA ALA A 268 -7.59 5.42 -5.42
C ALA A 268 -6.30 5.30 -4.59
N THR A 269 -5.15 4.96 -5.19
CA THR A 269 -3.83 4.99 -4.54
C THR A 269 -3.29 6.41 -4.38
N VAL A 270 -3.34 7.20 -5.45
CA VAL A 270 -2.81 8.59 -5.48
C VAL A 270 -3.40 9.45 -4.39
N ILE A 271 -4.70 9.30 -4.11
CA ILE A 271 -5.39 10.14 -3.12
C ILE A 271 -4.95 9.87 -1.67
N PHE A 272 -4.33 8.73 -1.39
CA PHE A 272 -3.67 8.47 -0.11
C PHE A 272 -2.36 9.25 0.04
N GLY A 273 -1.71 9.58 -1.08
CA GLY A 273 -0.40 10.21 -1.07
C GLY A 273 0.60 9.41 -0.24
N ALA A 274 1.35 10.09 0.64
CA ALA A 274 2.32 9.46 1.53
C ALA A 274 1.70 8.59 2.65
N ARG A 275 0.37 8.54 2.77
CA ARG A 275 -0.34 7.70 3.77
C ARG A 275 -0.64 6.29 3.25
N PHE A 276 -0.37 5.99 1.98
CA PHE A 276 -0.66 4.67 1.45
C PHE A 276 0.13 3.58 2.19
N SER A 277 -0.56 2.52 2.60
CA SER A 277 0.05 1.32 3.15
C SER A 277 -0.99 0.20 3.25
N ASN A 278 -0.61 -1.04 2.96
CA ASN A 278 -1.44 -2.20 3.23
C ASN A 278 -1.42 -2.53 4.73
N LEU A 279 -2.46 -3.17 5.24
CA LEU A 279 -2.53 -3.70 6.60
C LEU A 279 -2.35 -2.67 7.72
N THR A 280 -2.48 -1.37 7.42
CA THR A 280 -2.30 -0.32 8.43
C THR A 280 -3.41 0.73 8.37
N HIS A 281 -3.71 1.31 9.51
CA HIS A 281 -4.47 2.54 9.62
C HIS A 281 -3.51 3.74 9.70
N ARG A 282 -3.61 4.66 8.73
CA ARG A 282 -2.82 5.90 8.64
C ARG A 282 -3.69 7.13 8.39
N GLY A 283 -4.97 7.02 8.67
CA GLY A 283 -6.02 8.02 8.43
C GLY A 283 -7.09 7.49 7.48
N ILE A 284 -8.29 8.03 7.61
CA ILE A 284 -9.44 7.65 6.78
C ILE A 284 -9.53 8.63 5.61
N ILE A 285 -9.53 8.10 4.40
CA ILE A 285 -9.72 8.86 3.16
C ILE A 285 -11.18 8.76 2.74
N THR A 286 -11.81 9.92 2.52
CA THR A 286 -13.26 10.02 2.22
C THR A 286 -13.55 10.75 0.91
N ASN A 287 -12.52 11.23 0.23
CA ASN A 287 -12.61 11.99 -1.02
C ASN A 287 -12.21 11.15 -2.24
N GLY A 288 -12.30 11.75 -3.43
CA GLY A 288 -12.02 11.05 -4.68
C GLY A 288 -12.89 9.81 -4.87
N PRO A 289 -12.34 8.68 -5.35
CA PRO A 289 -13.10 7.45 -5.59
C PRO A 289 -13.74 6.87 -4.32
N TYR A 290 -13.21 7.20 -3.12
CA TYR A 290 -13.75 6.79 -1.83
C TYR A 290 -15.09 7.47 -1.49
N ARG A 291 -15.53 8.46 -2.26
CA ARG A 291 -16.91 8.98 -2.21
C ARG A 291 -17.94 8.04 -2.84
N TRP A 292 -17.50 7.11 -3.67
CA TRP A 292 -18.39 6.21 -4.38
C TRP A 292 -18.56 4.86 -3.67
N THR A 293 -17.46 4.36 -3.11
CA THR A 293 -17.44 3.05 -2.43
C THR A 293 -16.29 2.97 -1.45
N LYS A 294 -16.38 2.05 -0.49
CA LYS A 294 -15.32 1.80 0.51
C LYS A 294 -14.03 1.23 -0.10
N HIS A 295 -14.14 0.47 -1.18
CA HIS A 295 -13.03 -0.26 -1.80
C HIS A 295 -12.91 -0.02 -3.32
N PRO A 296 -12.76 1.24 -3.77
CA PRO A 296 -12.73 1.56 -5.21
C PRO A 296 -11.56 0.86 -5.93
N ALA A 297 -10.39 0.76 -5.28
CA ALA A 297 -9.23 0.09 -5.84
C ALA A 297 -9.49 -1.40 -6.08
N TYR A 298 -10.11 -2.10 -5.13
CA TYR A 298 -10.39 -3.54 -5.27
C TYR A 298 -11.44 -3.80 -6.35
N ILE A 299 -12.48 -2.99 -6.42
CA ILE A 299 -13.52 -3.12 -7.43
C ILE A 299 -12.93 -2.88 -8.82
N ALA A 300 -12.22 -1.77 -9.02
CA ALA A 300 -11.61 -1.44 -10.29
C ALA A 300 -10.63 -2.54 -10.76
N LYS A 301 -9.75 -3.00 -9.86
CA LYS A 301 -8.77 -4.05 -10.16
C LYS A 301 -9.43 -5.38 -10.52
N ASN A 302 -10.44 -5.82 -9.77
CA ASN A 302 -11.16 -7.06 -10.07
C ASN A 302 -11.89 -6.96 -11.42
N LEU A 303 -12.57 -5.86 -11.73
CA LEU A 303 -13.21 -5.65 -13.03
C LEU A 303 -12.18 -5.63 -14.18
N THR A 304 -11.02 -5.00 -13.95
CA THR A 304 -9.91 -5.01 -14.93
C THR A 304 -9.49 -6.43 -15.28
N TRP A 305 -9.37 -7.34 -14.31
CA TRP A 305 -9.00 -8.74 -14.58
C TRP A 305 -10.04 -9.46 -15.42
N TRP A 306 -11.35 -9.25 -15.19
CA TRP A 306 -12.40 -9.81 -16.05
C TRP A 306 -12.30 -9.32 -17.51
N LEU A 307 -11.95 -8.05 -17.70
CA LEU A 307 -11.80 -7.48 -19.05
C LEU A 307 -10.50 -7.90 -19.74
N ILE A 308 -9.41 -8.10 -19.00
CA ILE A 308 -8.10 -8.48 -19.57
C ILE A 308 -8.06 -9.97 -19.90
N SER A 309 -8.47 -10.83 -18.96
CA SER A 309 -8.38 -12.28 -19.14
C SER A 309 -9.51 -12.87 -19.97
N VAL A 310 -10.65 -12.15 -20.07
CA VAL A 310 -11.86 -12.60 -20.81
C VAL A 310 -12.18 -14.07 -20.54
N PRO A 311 -12.30 -14.49 -19.27
CA PRO A 311 -12.29 -15.91 -18.90
C PRO A 311 -13.52 -16.69 -19.41
N PHE A 312 -14.57 -15.99 -19.83
CA PHE A 312 -15.80 -16.55 -20.41
C PHE A 312 -15.63 -16.91 -21.90
N LEU A 313 -14.52 -16.53 -22.54
CA LEU A 313 -14.13 -16.96 -23.87
C LEU A 313 -12.87 -17.85 -23.75
N SER A 314 -12.94 -19.07 -24.29
CA SER A 314 -11.81 -19.99 -24.31
C SER A 314 -11.76 -20.73 -25.64
N GLN A 315 -10.55 -20.98 -26.14
CA GLN A 315 -10.34 -21.84 -27.31
C GLN A 315 -10.52 -23.32 -26.98
N GLY A 316 -10.37 -23.72 -25.71
CA GLY A 316 -10.56 -25.08 -25.21
C GLY A 316 -12.02 -25.45 -24.94
N GLY A 317 -12.98 -24.54 -25.20
CA GLY A 317 -14.41 -24.81 -25.09
C GLY A 317 -15.06 -24.34 -23.78
N PRO A 318 -16.35 -24.66 -23.58
CA PRO A 318 -17.15 -24.15 -22.47
C PRO A 318 -16.64 -24.58 -21.09
N ASP A 319 -16.09 -25.79 -20.96
CA ASP A 319 -15.61 -26.32 -19.68
C ASP A 319 -14.38 -25.55 -19.19
N GLU A 320 -13.46 -25.22 -20.12
CA GLU A 320 -12.30 -24.39 -19.80
C GLU A 320 -12.71 -22.96 -19.45
N ALA A 321 -13.65 -22.37 -20.19
CA ALA A 321 -14.21 -21.05 -19.90
C ALA A 321 -14.85 -21.02 -18.51
N LEU A 322 -15.65 -22.05 -18.16
CA LEU A 322 -16.25 -22.19 -16.82
C LEU A 322 -15.17 -22.28 -15.74
N ARG A 323 -14.13 -23.09 -15.95
CA ARG A 323 -13.00 -23.22 -15.02
C ARG A 323 -12.32 -21.89 -14.78
N HIS A 324 -11.97 -21.14 -15.84
CA HIS A 324 -11.32 -19.83 -15.71
C HIS A 324 -12.22 -18.81 -14.99
N CYS A 325 -13.52 -18.80 -15.28
CA CYS A 325 -14.48 -17.95 -14.56
C CYS A 325 -14.53 -18.30 -13.06
N LEU A 326 -14.57 -19.60 -12.70
CA LEU A 326 -14.59 -20.02 -11.31
C LEU A 326 -13.29 -19.66 -10.56
N LEU A 327 -12.13 -19.81 -11.20
CA LEU A 327 -10.84 -19.43 -10.63
C LEU A 327 -10.75 -17.92 -10.40
N LEU A 328 -11.22 -17.10 -11.37
CA LEU A 328 -11.26 -15.66 -11.20
C LEU A 328 -12.26 -15.22 -10.13
N LEU A 329 -13.42 -15.88 -10.02
CA LEU A 329 -14.35 -15.67 -8.91
C LEU A 329 -13.71 -16.03 -7.55
N GLY A 330 -12.89 -17.09 -7.50
CA GLY A 330 -12.09 -17.42 -6.31
C GLY A 330 -11.13 -16.29 -5.92
N LEU A 331 -10.44 -15.70 -6.89
CA LEU A 331 -9.58 -14.53 -6.67
C LEU A 331 -10.39 -13.31 -6.20
N ASN A 332 -11.57 -13.05 -6.81
CA ASN A 332 -12.47 -11.99 -6.35
C ASN A 332 -12.93 -12.23 -4.90
N GLY A 333 -13.20 -13.49 -4.52
CA GLY A 333 -13.50 -13.89 -3.15
C GLY A 333 -12.35 -13.58 -2.18
N LEU A 334 -11.11 -13.80 -2.58
CA LEU A 334 -9.92 -13.44 -1.80
C LEU A 334 -9.83 -11.92 -1.58
N TYR A 335 -10.08 -11.10 -2.61
CA TYR A 335 -10.11 -9.64 -2.47
C TYR A 335 -11.27 -9.15 -1.63
N LEU A 336 -12.41 -9.86 -1.66
CA LEU A 336 -13.52 -9.60 -0.76
C LEU A 336 -13.15 -9.90 0.70
N LEU A 337 -12.48 -11.03 0.95
CA LEU A 337 -11.97 -11.38 2.29
C LEU A 337 -10.98 -10.32 2.80
N ARG A 338 -10.08 -9.86 1.92
CA ARG A 338 -9.14 -8.79 2.21
C ARG A 338 -9.88 -7.48 2.57
N ALA A 339 -10.91 -7.11 1.80
CA ALA A 339 -11.74 -5.95 2.10
C ALA A 339 -12.42 -6.09 3.48
N LYS A 340 -12.93 -7.28 3.82
CA LYS A 340 -13.59 -7.53 5.11
C LYS A 340 -12.65 -7.50 6.30
N THR A 341 -11.45 -8.04 6.19
CA THR A 341 -10.46 -7.96 7.27
C THR A 341 -10.00 -6.52 7.48
N GLU A 342 -9.85 -5.73 6.41
CA GLU A 342 -9.55 -4.31 6.48
C GLU A 342 -10.70 -3.51 7.13
N GLU A 343 -11.97 -3.77 6.75
CA GLU A 343 -13.14 -3.19 7.41
C GLU A 343 -13.19 -3.55 8.90
N TRP A 344 -12.86 -4.76 9.28
CA TRP A 344 -12.79 -5.21 10.68
C TRP A 344 -11.75 -4.45 11.49
N HIS A 345 -10.54 -4.33 10.94
CA HIS A 345 -9.48 -3.55 11.58
C HIS A 345 -9.92 -2.10 11.79
N LEU A 346 -10.46 -1.47 10.74
CA LEU A 346 -10.87 -0.06 10.76
C LEU A 346 -12.16 0.18 11.55
N SER A 347 -13.00 -0.82 11.78
CA SER A 347 -14.26 -0.66 12.56
C SER A 347 -14.05 -0.21 14.00
N ARG A 348 -12.83 -0.29 14.51
CA ARG A 348 -12.41 0.23 15.83
C ARG A 348 -12.18 1.74 15.83
N VAL A 349 -12.18 2.38 14.64
CA VAL A 349 -11.91 3.80 14.46
C VAL A 349 -13.22 4.57 14.27
N PRO A 350 -13.58 5.52 15.17
CA PRO A 350 -14.86 6.25 15.08
C PRO A 350 -15.04 6.99 13.74
N ASP A 351 -13.97 7.55 13.19
CA ASP A 351 -14.01 8.26 11.89
C ASP A 351 -14.38 7.32 10.74
N TYR A 352 -13.89 6.08 10.79
CA TYR A 352 -14.26 5.06 9.81
C TYR A 352 -15.73 4.68 9.91
N LEU A 353 -16.27 4.53 11.11
CA LEU A 353 -17.70 4.23 11.30
C LEU A 353 -18.60 5.36 10.76
N ARG A 354 -18.22 6.62 10.96
CA ARG A 354 -18.93 7.78 10.38
C ARG A 354 -18.87 7.76 8.85
N TYR A 355 -17.71 7.48 8.30
CA TYR A 355 -17.53 7.33 6.85
C TYR A 355 -18.40 6.21 6.27
N VAL A 356 -18.45 5.06 6.91
CA VAL A 356 -19.29 3.93 6.48
C VAL A 356 -20.77 4.31 6.49
N GLN A 357 -21.26 4.95 7.56
CA GLN A 357 -22.66 5.42 7.62
C GLN A 357 -22.99 6.35 6.46
N TRP A 358 -22.04 7.23 6.09
CA TRP A 358 -22.21 8.12 4.96
C TRP A 358 -22.25 7.35 3.62
N ILE A 359 -21.33 6.41 3.39
CA ILE A 359 -21.29 5.58 2.17
C ILE A 359 -22.55 4.71 2.05
N ASP A 360 -23.05 4.18 3.15
CA ASP A 360 -24.29 3.36 3.15
C ASP A 360 -25.53 4.16 2.70
N GLN A 361 -25.49 5.49 2.81
CA GLN A 361 -26.56 6.38 2.38
C GLN A 361 -26.35 6.97 0.98
N HIS A 362 -25.09 7.24 0.59
CA HIS A 362 -24.74 8.03 -0.59
C HIS A 362 -23.90 7.28 -1.63
N GLY A 363 -23.33 6.13 -1.28
CA GLY A 363 -22.44 5.36 -2.16
C GLY A 363 -23.18 4.68 -3.33
N LEU A 364 -22.40 4.25 -4.33
CA LEU A 364 -22.92 3.57 -5.53
C LEU A 364 -23.69 2.29 -5.18
N PHE A 365 -23.29 1.57 -4.15
CA PHE A 365 -23.90 0.28 -3.74
C PHE A 365 -24.88 0.43 -2.57
N ARG A 366 -25.46 1.62 -2.34
CA ARG A 366 -26.43 1.85 -1.27
C ARG A 366 -27.64 0.90 -1.33
N TRP A 367 -28.03 0.47 -2.52
CA TRP A 367 -29.12 -0.49 -2.74
C TRP A 367 -28.79 -1.92 -2.25
N ALA A 368 -27.48 -2.28 -2.20
CA ALA A 368 -27.02 -3.58 -1.75
C ALA A 368 -26.81 -3.66 -0.21
N ARG A 369 -27.03 -2.57 0.52
CA ARG A 369 -26.88 -2.50 1.97
C ARG A 369 -27.57 -3.63 2.75
N PRO A 370 -28.78 -4.12 2.37
CA PRO A 370 -29.44 -5.21 3.08
C PRO A 370 -28.72 -6.55 2.99
N LEU A 371 -27.80 -6.72 2.02
CA LEU A 371 -27.07 -7.96 1.84
C LEU A 371 -26.00 -8.13 2.93
N PRO A 372 -25.87 -9.31 3.57
CA PRO A 372 -24.89 -9.56 4.64
C PRO A 372 -23.45 -9.27 4.22
N LEU A 373 -23.17 -9.38 2.91
CA LEU A 373 -21.87 -9.10 2.31
C LEU A 373 -21.41 -7.64 2.51
N PHE A 374 -22.35 -6.69 2.56
CA PHE A 374 -22.10 -5.25 2.73
C PHE A 374 -22.20 -4.80 4.19
N ALA A 375 -22.72 -5.66 5.07
CA ALA A 375 -22.84 -5.36 6.48
C ALA A 375 -21.46 -5.34 7.17
N ILE A 376 -21.21 -4.33 8.00
CA ILE A 376 -20.06 -4.31 8.90
C ILE A 376 -20.46 -5.05 10.18
N ARG A 377 -19.75 -6.14 10.49
CA ARG A 377 -19.79 -6.71 11.84
C ARG A 377 -19.05 -5.73 12.75
N ARG A 378 -19.76 -5.15 13.70
CA ARG A 378 -19.13 -4.37 14.78
C ARG A 378 -18.27 -5.34 15.60
N ALA A 379 -17.00 -4.96 15.81
CA ALA A 379 -16.06 -5.71 16.62
C ALA A 379 -16.41 -5.56 18.12
#